data_1863dba20444264a900db0bbf8191e97
#
_entry.id   1863dba20444264a900db0bbf8191e97
#
_cell.length_a   1.000
_cell.length_b   1.000
_cell.length_c   1.000
_cell.angle_alpha   90.00
_cell.angle_beta   90.00
_cell.angle_gamma   90.00
#
_symmetry.space_group_name_H-M   'P 1'
#
loop_
_entity.id
_entity.type
_entity.pdbx_description
1 polymer ?
#
loop_
_entity_poly.entity_id
_entity_poly.type
_entity_poly.pdbx_seq_one_letter_code
_entity_poly.pdbx_strand_id
1 'polypeptide(L)'
;HRRASAEDATYINKGDTYEDEHIRIQAFGSTDVGISFLIDLQGRRLFHAGDLNNWHWSEESTPQEIRKAEGDFLAEVRELQQTVDVAMFPVDSRIGKDYMRGAEQFVERIKITIFVPMHFSEDYQGGNAFRQFAESKGCRFLSIAHRGESFELPNL
;
A
#
# COMPACT_ATOMS: atom_id res chain seq x y z
N HIS A 1 -12.41 -8.07 13.52
CA HIS A 1 -12.65 -6.62 13.35
C HIS A 1 -14.11 -6.32 13.60
N ARG A 2 -14.43 -5.52 14.65
CA ARG A 2 -15.77 -4.97 14.82
C ARG A 2 -15.93 -3.89 13.75
N ARG A 3 -16.91 -4.06 12.85
CA ARG A 3 -17.40 -2.94 12.04
C ARG A 3 -17.85 -1.86 13.01
N ALA A 4 -17.15 -0.75 13.06
CA ALA A 4 -17.67 0.43 13.71
C ALA A 4 -18.88 0.86 12.87
N SER A 5 -20.08 0.74 13.42
CA SER A 5 -21.26 1.33 12.82
C SER A 5 -21.20 2.84 13.12
N ALA A 6 -20.57 3.60 12.23
CA ALA A 6 -20.77 5.04 12.23
C ALA A 6 -22.06 5.31 11.44
N GLU A 7 -22.99 6.00 12.02
CA GLU A 7 -24.28 6.31 11.38
C GLU A 7 -24.12 7.12 10.09
N ASP A 8 -22.96 7.81 9.93
CA ASP A 8 -22.61 8.65 8.77
C ASP A 8 -21.51 8.05 7.88
N ALA A 9 -21.24 6.73 7.95
CA ALA A 9 -20.21 6.09 7.15
C ALA A 9 -20.78 5.49 5.85
N THR A 10 -20.14 5.79 4.72
CA THR A 10 -20.39 5.09 3.46
C THR A 10 -19.48 3.87 3.37
N TYR A 11 -20.05 2.69 3.21
CA TYR A 11 -19.32 1.43 3.07
C TYR A 11 -19.21 1.08 1.59
N ILE A 12 -17.99 0.83 1.14
CA ILE A 12 -17.70 0.41 -0.23
C ILE A 12 -16.93 -0.92 -0.22
N ASN A 13 -17.12 -1.73 -1.25
CA ASN A 13 -16.48 -3.02 -1.44
C ASN A 13 -15.56 -2.97 -2.65
N LYS A 14 -14.72 -4.01 -2.85
CA LYS A 14 -13.91 -4.15 -4.07
C LYS A 14 -14.75 -3.93 -5.33
N GLY A 15 -14.29 -3.04 -6.19
CA GLY A 15 -14.94 -2.66 -7.44
C GLY A 15 -15.90 -1.47 -7.33
N ASP A 16 -16.28 -1.07 -6.11
CA ASP A 16 -17.13 0.10 -5.91
C ASP A 16 -16.34 1.40 -6.11
N THR A 17 -17.08 2.45 -6.45
CA THR A 17 -16.58 3.82 -6.51
C THR A 17 -17.50 4.72 -5.70
N TYR A 18 -16.92 5.55 -4.84
CA TYR A 18 -17.57 6.69 -4.22
C TYR A 18 -17.09 7.97 -4.89
N GLU A 19 -17.97 8.94 -5.15
CA GLU A 19 -17.60 10.21 -5.74
C GLU A 19 -18.53 11.31 -5.23
N ASP A 20 -17.93 12.46 -4.89
CA ASP A 20 -18.65 13.71 -4.62
C ASP A 20 -17.91 14.90 -5.27
N GLU A 21 -18.25 16.14 -4.91
CA GLU A 21 -17.65 17.35 -5.51
C GLU A 21 -16.16 17.55 -5.17
N HIS A 22 -15.62 16.82 -4.19
CA HIS A 22 -14.26 17.03 -3.68
C HIS A 22 -13.34 15.84 -3.88
N ILE A 23 -13.89 14.61 -3.86
CA ILE A 23 -13.12 13.39 -3.79
C ILE A 23 -13.75 12.27 -4.62
N ARG A 24 -12.90 11.48 -5.26
CA ARG A 24 -13.30 10.20 -5.85
C ARG A 24 -12.47 9.10 -5.23
N ILE A 25 -13.12 8.04 -4.77
CA ILE A 25 -12.48 6.87 -4.15
C ILE A 25 -12.87 5.63 -4.93
N GLN A 26 -11.87 4.92 -5.45
CA GLN A 26 -12.05 3.61 -6.08
C GLN A 26 -11.52 2.53 -5.13
N ALA A 27 -12.32 1.51 -4.90
CA ALA A 27 -11.97 0.39 -4.03
C ALA A 27 -11.41 -0.78 -4.83
N PHE A 28 -10.19 -1.23 -4.47
CA PHE A 28 -9.54 -2.41 -5.02
C PHE A 28 -9.45 -3.50 -3.98
N GLY A 29 -9.01 -4.70 -4.36
CA GLY A 29 -8.89 -5.82 -3.44
C GLY A 29 -7.72 -5.70 -2.46
N SER A 30 -7.61 -6.71 -1.63
CA SER A 30 -6.52 -6.93 -0.68
C SER A 30 -6.14 -8.40 -0.71
N THR A 31 -4.97 -8.73 -0.20
CA THR A 31 -4.46 -10.09 -0.03
C THR A 31 -4.52 -10.57 1.42
N ASP A 32 -5.06 -9.75 2.31
CA ASP A 32 -5.39 -10.07 3.68
C ASP A 32 -6.72 -9.37 4.03
N VAL A 33 -6.85 -8.71 5.16
CA VAL A 33 -8.11 -8.11 5.62
C VAL A 33 -8.42 -6.80 4.90
N GLY A 34 -9.70 -6.58 4.56
CA GLY A 34 -10.18 -5.31 4.03
C GLY A 34 -9.96 -5.14 2.52
N ILE A 35 -9.70 -3.91 2.12
CA ILE A 35 -9.57 -3.45 0.72
C ILE A 35 -8.50 -2.37 0.64
N SER A 36 -8.02 -2.10 -0.57
CA SER A 36 -7.15 -0.96 -0.87
C SER A 36 -7.92 0.15 -1.60
N PHE A 37 -7.42 1.37 -1.56
CA PHE A 37 -8.09 2.55 -2.09
C PHE A 37 -7.19 3.36 -3.00
N LEU A 38 -7.72 3.76 -4.16
CA LEU A 38 -7.18 4.83 -4.96
C LEU A 38 -8.08 6.06 -4.80
N ILE A 39 -7.48 7.15 -4.36
CA ILE A 39 -8.17 8.36 -3.94
C ILE A 39 -7.72 9.51 -4.84
N ASP A 40 -8.63 10.03 -5.65
CA ASP A 40 -8.42 11.27 -6.40
C ASP A 40 -8.95 12.45 -5.56
N LEU A 41 -8.04 13.34 -5.16
CA LEU A 41 -8.33 14.51 -4.34
C LEU A 41 -7.66 15.73 -4.95
N GLN A 42 -8.46 16.70 -5.43
CA GLN A 42 -7.97 17.96 -5.99
C GLN A 42 -6.90 17.78 -7.10
N GLY A 43 -7.09 16.78 -7.94
CA GLY A 43 -6.16 16.45 -9.03
C GLY A 43 -4.90 15.67 -8.59
N ARG A 44 -4.84 15.25 -7.35
CA ARG A 44 -3.79 14.38 -6.79
C ARG A 44 -4.33 12.99 -6.57
N ARG A 45 -3.50 12.00 -6.84
CA ARG A 45 -3.84 10.59 -6.76
C ARG A 45 -3.07 9.93 -5.64
N LEU A 46 -3.81 9.49 -4.60
CA LEU A 46 -3.25 8.82 -3.45
C LEU A 46 -3.68 7.35 -3.44
N PHE A 47 -2.77 6.45 -3.19
CA PHE A 47 -3.06 5.04 -3.01
C PHE A 47 -2.78 4.61 -1.57
N HIS A 48 -3.78 4.01 -0.93
CA HIS A 48 -3.64 3.39 0.39
C HIS A 48 -3.83 1.88 0.24
N ALA A 49 -2.76 1.13 0.41
CA ALA A 49 -2.76 -0.31 0.18
C ALA A 49 -3.61 -1.10 1.19
N GLY A 50 -3.92 -0.53 2.37
CA GLY A 50 -4.50 -1.34 3.45
C GLY A 50 -3.57 -2.50 3.80
N ASP A 51 -4.09 -3.72 3.77
CA ASP A 51 -3.33 -4.95 4.00
C ASP A 51 -2.95 -5.64 2.66
N LEU A 52 -3.00 -4.91 1.53
CA LEU A 52 -2.52 -5.45 0.26
C LEU A 52 -1.00 -5.56 0.25
N ASN A 53 -0.47 -6.78 0.20
CA ASN A 53 0.96 -7.06 0.11
C ASN A 53 1.20 -8.49 -0.41
N ASN A 54 2.43 -8.81 -0.77
CA ASN A 54 2.86 -10.19 -1.00
C ASN A 54 3.18 -10.87 0.34
N TRP A 55 2.16 -11.41 1.01
CA TRP A 55 2.27 -12.10 2.29
C TRP A 55 2.80 -13.54 2.12
N HIS A 56 4.02 -13.68 1.62
CA HIS A 56 4.58 -14.97 1.23
C HIS A 56 5.07 -15.84 2.42
N TRP A 57 5.40 -15.23 3.57
CA TRP A 57 5.87 -15.92 4.77
C TRP A 57 6.86 -17.06 4.48
N SER A 58 7.93 -16.74 3.71
CA SER A 58 8.80 -17.73 3.05
C SER A 58 9.48 -18.73 3.98
N GLU A 59 9.62 -18.41 5.28
CA GLU A 59 10.23 -19.30 6.28
C GLU A 59 9.23 -20.30 6.86
N GLU A 60 7.92 -20.06 6.71
CA GLU A 60 6.83 -20.88 7.27
C GLU A 60 5.97 -21.55 6.21
N SER A 61 6.03 -21.08 4.96
CA SER A 61 5.18 -21.50 3.86
C SER A 61 5.86 -22.47 2.90
N THR A 62 5.07 -23.33 2.29
CA THR A 62 5.53 -24.20 1.20
C THR A 62 5.80 -23.39 -0.08
N PRO A 63 6.63 -23.89 -1.02
CA PRO A 63 6.84 -23.21 -2.31
C PRO A 63 5.56 -22.97 -3.11
N GLN A 64 4.53 -23.77 -2.93
CA GLN A 64 3.23 -23.60 -3.58
C GLN A 64 2.45 -22.43 -2.98
N GLU A 65 2.43 -22.30 -1.66
CA GLU A 65 1.78 -21.20 -0.94
C GLU A 65 2.47 -19.86 -1.24
N ILE A 66 3.80 -19.84 -1.29
CA ILE A 66 4.59 -18.66 -1.68
C ILE A 66 4.20 -18.18 -3.09
N ARG A 67 4.14 -19.11 -4.06
CA ARG A 67 3.73 -18.77 -5.43
C ARG A 67 2.29 -18.30 -5.51
N LYS A 68 1.41 -18.88 -4.69
CA LYS A 68 0.00 -18.47 -4.62
C LYS A 68 -0.11 -17.05 -4.07
N ALA A 69 0.53 -16.75 -2.94
CA ALA A 69 0.52 -15.42 -2.33
C ALA A 69 1.03 -14.35 -3.30
N GLU A 70 2.13 -14.63 -4.01
CA GLU A 70 2.65 -13.73 -5.05
C GLU A 70 1.68 -13.56 -6.21
N GLY A 71 1.08 -14.64 -6.69
CA GLY A 71 0.11 -14.60 -7.79
C GLY A 71 -1.14 -13.78 -7.44
N ASP A 72 -1.69 -13.98 -6.27
CA ASP A 72 -2.85 -13.24 -5.76
C ASP A 72 -2.51 -11.74 -5.62
N PHE A 73 -1.37 -11.41 -5.04
CA PHE A 73 -0.90 -10.04 -4.91
C PHE A 73 -0.71 -9.35 -6.27
N LEU A 74 -0.02 -10.00 -7.19
CA LEU A 74 0.22 -9.44 -8.52
C LEU A 74 -1.07 -9.30 -9.35
N ALA A 75 -2.08 -10.12 -9.11
CA ALA A 75 -3.39 -9.98 -9.74
C ALA A 75 -4.08 -8.69 -9.30
N GLU A 76 -4.07 -8.37 -8.00
CA GLU A 76 -4.62 -7.11 -7.48
C GLU A 76 -3.85 -5.89 -7.99
N VAL A 77 -2.52 -5.92 -8.00
CA VAL A 77 -1.69 -4.81 -8.49
C VAL A 77 -1.93 -4.52 -9.98
N ARG A 78 -2.23 -5.54 -10.80
CA ARG A 78 -2.54 -5.34 -12.23
C ARG A 78 -3.81 -4.55 -12.46
N GLU A 79 -4.78 -4.64 -11.57
CA GLU A 79 -6.03 -3.87 -11.67
C GLU A 79 -5.78 -2.37 -11.45
N LEU A 80 -4.72 -2.01 -10.74
CA LEU A 80 -4.40 -0.63 -10.38
C LEU A 80 -3.86 0.23 -11.54
N GLN A 81 -3.24 -0.31 -12.57
CA GLN A 81 -2.70 0.23 -13.84
C GLN A 81 -2.57 1.77 -13.98
N GLN A 82 -2.16 2.50 -12.94
CA GLN A 82 -2.20 3.95 -12.92
C GLN A 82 -0.90 4.56 -12.36
N THR A 83 -0.70 5.85 -12.64
CA THR A 83 0.31 6.65 -11.97
C THR A 83 -0.26 7.14 -10.65
N VAL A 84 0.54 7.11 -9.60
CA VAL A 84 0.16 7.47 -8.24
C VAL A 84 1.11 8.57 -7.74
N ASP A 85 0.57 9.65 -7.20
CA ASP A 85 1.38 10.73 -6.63
C ASP A 85 1.94 10.32 -5.27
N VAL A 86 1.09 9.74 -4.40
CA VAL A 86 1.51 9.23 -3.09
C VAL A 86 1.00 7.81 -2.91
N ALA A 87 1.90 6.88 -2.62
CA ALA A 87 1.54 5.51 -2.25
C ALA A 87 1.91 5.24 -0.79
N MET A 88 0.93 4.84 0.00
CA MET A 88 1.09 4.28 1.35
C MET A 88 1.01 2.77 1.24
N PHE A 89 2.15 2.08 1.46
CA PHE A 89 2.27 0.65 1.16
C PHE A 89 2.99 -0.12 2.28
N PRO A 90 2.57 -1.37 2.60
CA PRO A 90 3.18 -2.18 3.64
C PRO A 90 4.65 -2.52 3.36
N VAL A 91 5.50 -2.28 4.38
CA VAL A 91 6.88 -2.74 4.47
C VAL A 91 7.03 -3.38 5.85
N ASP A 92 6.70 -4.65 5.98
CA ASP A 92 6.50 -5.32 7.27
C ASP A 92 7.55 -6.41 7.49
N SER A 93 8.52 -6.12 8.35
CA SER A 93 9.63 -7.03 8.66
C SER A 93 9.21 -8.36 9.31
N ARG A 94 7.97 -8.46 9.81
CA ARG A 94 7.44 -9.70 10.37
C ARG A 94 7.27 -10.81 9.33
N ILE A 95 7.17 -10.48 8.04
CA ILE A 95 7.12 -11.48 6.95
C ILE A 95 8.38 -12.35 6.90
N GLY A 96 9.50 -11.90 7.47
CA GLY A 96 10.77 -12.60 7.47
C GLY A 96 11.77 -12.05 6.45
N LYS A 97 12.69 -12.89 5.98
CA LYS A 97 13.89 -12.47 5.23
C LYS A 97 13.63 -11.58 4.02
N ASP A 98 12.61 -11.88 3.24
CA ASP A 98 12.32 -11.19 1.97
C ASP A 98 11.13 -10.22 2.10
N TYR A 99 10.94 -9.61 3.26
CA TYR A 99 9.75 -8.80 3.60
C TYR A 99 9.50 -7.60 2.68
N MET A 100 10.52 -7.09 2.00
CA MET A 100 10.39 -5.98 1.05
C MET A 100 9.84 -6.40 -0.32
N ARG A 101 9.77 -7.70 -0.62
CA ARG A 101 9.43 -8.25 -1.94
C ARG A 101 8.12 -7.68 -2.50
N GLY A 102 7.08 -7.55 -1.69
CA GLY A 102 5.81 -6.98 -2.13
C GLY A 102 5.95 -5.50 -2.53
N ALA A 103 6.64 -4.70 -1.72
CA ALA A 103 6.90 -3.30 -2.01
C ALA A 103 7.81 -3.13 -3.25
N GLU A 104 8.83 -3.98 -3.42
CA GLU A 104 9.68 -4.01 -4.62
C GLU A 104 8.86 -4.28 -5.88
N GLN A 105 8.03 -5.32 -5.85
CA GLN A 105 7.15 -5.69 -6.96
C GLN A 105 6.13 -4.60 -7.29
N PHE A 106 5.67 -3.87 -6.28
CA PHE A 106 4.73 -2.77 -6.44
C PHE A 106 5.37 -1.56 -7.15
N VAL A 107 6.51 -1.06 -6.67
CA VAL A 107 7.18 0.10 -7.29
C VAL A 107 7.79 -0.19 -8.67
N GLU A 108 8.00 -1.46 -9.01
CA GLU A 108 8.41 -1.87 -10.35
C GLU A 108 7.28 -1.82 -11.39
N ARG A 109 6.03 -1.85 -10.93
CA ARG A 109 4.84 -1.93 -11.80
C ARG A 109 4.01 -0.65 -11.83
N ILE A 110 4.03 0.10 -10.74
CA ILE A 110 3.26 1.33 -10.57
C ILE A 110 4.22 2.51 -10.53
N LYS A 111 3.97 3.53 -11.36
CA LYS A 111 4.74 4.77 -11.34
C LYS A 111 4.30 5.61 -10.14
N ILE A 112 5.20 5.81 -9.19
CA ILE A 112 4.94 6.49 -7.93
C ILE A 112 5.87 7.68 -7.78
N THR A 113 5.33 8.85 -7.39
CA THR A 113 6.14 10.03 -7.09
C THR A 113 6.69 9.96 -5.67
N ILE A 114 5.82 9.66 -4.68
CA ILE A 114 6.19 9.59 -3.26
C ILE A 114 5.74 8.25 -2.68
N PHE A 115 6.68 7.54 -2.07
CA PHE A 115 6.42 6.30 -1.33
C PHE A 115 6.46 6.55 0.18
N VAL A 116 5.44 6.08 0.89
CA VAL A 116 5.32 6.15 2.34
C VAL A 116 5.19 4.73 2.88
N PRO A 117 6.15 4.23 3.67
CA PRO A 117 6.04 2.91 4.27
C PRO A 117 4.97 2.90 5.35
N MET A 118 4.24 1.79 5.46
CA MET A 118 3.28 1.56 6.53
C MET A 118 3.27 0.10 6.98
N HIS A 119 2.42 -0.26 7.93
CA HIS A 119 2.18 -1.62 8.42
C HIS A 119 3.36 -2.25 9.19
N PHE A 120 4.37 -1.49 9.56
CA PHE A 120 5.58 -1.96 10.26
C PHE A 120 5.48 -1.87 11.79
N SER A 121 4.30 -1.60 12.35
CA SER A 121 4.08 -1.40 13.79
C SER A 121 5.03 -0.34 14.38
N GLU A 122 5.98 -0.72 15.24
CA GLU A 122 7.00 0.15 15.83
C GLU A 122 8.40 -0.11 15.25
N ASP A 123 8.52 -0.98 14.24
CA ASP A 123 9.78 -1.23 13.55
C ASP A 123 10.06 -0.17 12.47
N TYR A 124 10.26 1.06 12.91
CA TYR A 124 10.60 2.19 12.03
C TYR A 124 11.86 1.94 11.20
N GLN A 125 12.82 1.21 11.76
CA GLN A 125 14.05 0.87 11.05
C GLN A 125 13.77 -0.09 9.89
N GLY A 126 12.99 -1.14 10.12
CA GLY A 126 12.58 -2.10 9.09
C GLY A 126 11.75 -1.43 7.99
N GLY A 127 10.74 -0.61 8.37
CA GLY A 127 9.94 0.13 7.39
C GLY A 127 10.78 1.10 6.54
N ASN A 128 11.70 1.83 7.15
CA ASN A 128 12.56 2.81 6.48
C ASN A 128 13.72 2.18 5.68
N ALA A 129 14.06 0.92 5.90
CA ALA A 129 15.12 0.23 5.15
C ALA A 129 14.81 0.10 3.65
N PHE A 130 13.52 0.18 3.26
CA PHE A 130 13.10 0.16 1.86
C PHE A 130 13.51 1.41 1.06
N ARG A 131 13.93 2.50 1.73
CA ARG A 131 14.28 3.78 1.09
C ARG A 131 15.19 3.63 -0.13
N GLN A 132 16.31 2.94 0.02
CA GLN A 132 17.31 2.83 -1.04
C GLN A 132 16.74 2.20 -2.31
N PHE A 133 15.90 1.18 -2.17
CA PHE A 133 15.24 0.54 -3.31
C PHE A 133 14.22 1.49 -3.96
N ALA A 134 13.34 2.11 -3.19
CA ALA A 134 12.34 3.05 -3.71
C ALA A 134 12.99 4.22 -4.47
N GLU A 135 14.03 4.83 -3.91
CA GLU A 135 14.76 5.93 -4.54
C GLU A 135 15.50 5.48 -5.82
N SER A 136 16.01 4.25 -5.88
CA SER A 136 16.60 3.68 -7.10
C SER A 136 15.60 3.50 -8.25
N LYS A 137 14.30 3.43 -7.94
CA LYS A 137 13.19 3.38 -8.92
C LYS A 137 12.59 4.75 -9.23
N GLY A 138 13.18 5.82 -8.69
CA GLY A 138 12.76 7.20 -8.93
C GLY A 138 11.65 7.70 -8.00
N CYS A 139 11.31 6.95 -6.96
CA CYS A 139 10.36 7.40 -5.94
C CYS A 139 11.07 8.29 -4.91
N ARG A 140 10.47 9.43 -4.54
CA ARG A 140 10.82 10.10 -3.28
C ARG A 140 10.30 9.25 -2.12
N PHE A 141 11.14 8.98 -1.13
CA PHE A 141 10.76 8.18 0.03
C PHE A 141 10.54 9.06 1.27
N LEU A 142 9.40 8.94 1.94
CA LEU A 142 9.14 9.60 3.21
C LEU A 142 9.42 8.63 4.36
N SER A 143 10.52 8.83 5.07
CA SER A 143 10.81 8.05 6.26
C SER A 143 9.93 8.47 7.42
N ILE A 144 9.42 7.50 8.15
CA ILE A 144 8.64 7.71 9.36
C ILE A 144 9.55 7.52 10.57
N ALA A 145 9.64 8.52 11.44
CA ALA A 145 10.48 8.49 12.64
C ALA A 145 9.67 8.19 13.92
N HIS A 146 8.41 8.56 13.95
CA HIS A 146 7.54 8.35 15.12
C HIS A 146 6.05 8.38 14.74
N ARG A 147 5.23 7.89 15.63
CA ARG A 147 3.77 7.93 15.49
C ARG A 147 3.25 9.37 15.49
N GLY A 148 2.33 9.69 14.58
CA GLY A 148 1.74 11.02 14.45
C GLY A 148 2.63 12.03 13.73
N GLU A 149 3.72 11.60 13.11
CA GLU A 149 4.52 12.46 12.23
C GLU A 149 3.70 12.93 11.02
N SER A 150 3.92 14.19 10.61
CA SER A 150 3.25 14.80 9.47
C SER A 150 4.26 15.43 8.52
N PHE A 151 3.92 15.45 7.23
CA PHE A 151 4.77 15.97 6.17
C PHE A 151 4.02 17.00 5.34
N GLU A 152 4.66 18.13 5.07
CA GLU A 152 4.19 19.06 4.06
C GLU A 152 4.78 18.68 2.69
N LEU A 153 3.92 18.64 1.67
CA LEU A 153 4.27 18.25 0.31
C LEU A 153 3.99 19.38 -0.68
N PRO A 154 4.76 20.47 -0.64
CA PRO A 154 4.42 21.73 -1.34
C PRO A 154 4.44 21.63 -2.86
N ASN A 155 5.01 20.56 -3.45
CA ASN A 155 5.20 20.38 -4.89
C ASN A 155 4.61 19.07 -5.44
N LEU A 156 3.56 18.59 -4.82
CA LEU A 156 2.77 17.49 -5.37
C LEU A 156 1.82 17.97 -6.46
#